data_c49a4fd91dfa0f3e96b19169b4abb958
#
_entry.id   c49a4fd91dfa0f3e96b19169b4abb958
#
_cell.length_a   1.000
_cell.length_b   1.000
_cell.length_c   1.000
_cell.angle_alpha   90.00
_cell.angle_beta   90.00
_cell.angle_gamma   90.00
#
_symmetry.space_group_name_H-M   'P 1'
#
loop_
_entity.id
_entity.type
_entity.pdbx_description
1 polymer ?
#
loop_
_entity_poly.entity_id
_entity_poly.type
_entity_poly.pdbx_seq_one_letter_code
_entity_poly.pdbx_strand_id
1 'polypeptide(L)'
;MKKEIKILIVDDEADVLDFISYNLQRDGYKTFTAKDGIEAVQMAAKERPDLVLLDIMMPRLDGFAVAEHLRLLHETKTVLIVFLTAKNDEDSELRAFSLGADDYITKPIKPRLLQTRIKALLRRKFEWSNGTEAIQIGNIMIDHESRMVKVGEEKVFLARKEFELLSLLASRPGRVFPRDEIMTAIWNDEETVGDRTIDVHIRKIRQKVGETNIKTVKGIGYKFDA
;
A
#
# COMPACT_ATOMS: atom_id res chain seq x y z
N MET A 1 20.91 11.15 11.61
CA MET A 1 21.27 9.79 11.07
C MET A 1 20.18 9.37 10.10
N LYS A 2 20.53 8.94 8.89
CA LYS A 2 19.54 8.46 7.91
C LYS A 2 18.95 7.16 8.44
N LYS A 3 17.63 7.06 8.57
CA LYS A 3 16.94 5.84 9.05
C LYS A 3 17.29 4.67 8.11
N GLU A 4 17.73 3.54 8.65
CA GLU A 4 17.98 2.31 7.90
C GLU A 4 16.63 1.74 7.45
N ILE A 5 16.44 1.60 6.14
CA ILE A 5 15.19 1.09 5.55
C ILE A 5 15.25 -0.44 5.54
N LYS A 6 14.24 -1.07 6.14
CA LYS A 6 14.10 -2.52 6.28
C LYS A 6 13.10 -3.08 5.27
N ILE A 7 13.50 -4.11 4.53
CA ILE A 7 12.66 -4.79 3.55
C ILE A 7 12.59 -6.28 3.90
N LEU A 8 11.39 -6.83 4.03
CA LEU A 8 11.15 -8.26 4.17
C LEU A 8 10.81 -8.84 2.79
N ILE A 9 11.47 -9.93 2.41
CA ILE A 9 11.26 -10.65 1.16
C ILE A 9 10.71 -12.01 1.52
N VAL A 10 9.56 -12.36 0.93
CA VAL A 10 8.83 -13.60 1.23
C VAL A 10 8.58 -14.35 -0.06
N ASP A 11 9.18 -15.52 -0.19
CA ASP A 11 9.08 -16.38 -1.38
C ASP A 11 9.51 -17.80 -0.98
N ASP A 12 8.88 -18.84 -1.47
CA ASP A 12 9.29 -20.22 -1.16
C ASP A 12 10.48 -20.71 -1.99
N GLU A 13 10.83 -19.98 -3.06
CA GLU A 13 11.98 -20.24 -3.90
C GLU A 13 13.25 -19.55 -3.32
N ALA A 14 14.20 -20.34 -2.81
CA ALA A 14 15.44 -19.81 -2.22
C ALA A 14 16.26 -18.94 -3.19
N ASP A 15 16.31 -19.32 -4.46
CA ASP A 15 17.03 -18.58 -5.49
C ASP A 15 16.43 -17.18 -5.72
N VAL A 16 15.09 -17.05 -5.60
CA VAL A 16 14.39 -15.77 -5.72
C VAL A 16 14.70 -14.88 -4.51
N LEU A 17 14.71 -15.45 -3.30
CA LEU A 17 15.09 -14.73 -2.07
C LEU A 17 16.51 -14.18 -2.17
N ASP A 18 17.46 -15.02 -2.56
CA ASP A 18 18.88 -14.65 -2.68
C ASP A 18 19.08 -13.57 -3.75
N PHE A 19 18.44 -13.74 -4.91
CA PHE A 19 18.52 -12.80 -6.01
C PHE A 19 17.98 -11.42 -5.64
N ILE A 20 16.78 -11.35 -5.04
CA ILE A 20 16.17 -10.08 -4.64
C ILE A 20 16.98 -9.45 -3.51
N SER A 21 17.34 -10.25 -2.48
CA SER A 21 18.11 -9.77 -1.33
C SER A 21 19.43 -9.15 -1.75
N TYR A 22 20.21 -9.84 -2.62
CA TYR A 22 21.47 -9.34 -3.15
C TYR A 22 21.32 -7.98 -3.84
N ASN A 23 20.31 -7.82 -4.71
CA ASN A 23 20.10 -6.57 -5.43
C ASN A 23 19.68 -5.42 -4.50
N LEU A 24 18.84 -5.68 -3.51
CA LEU A 24 18.37 -4.65 -2.56
C LEU A 24 19.46 -4.25 -1.56
N GLN A 25 20.28 -5.19 -1.10
CA GLN A 25 21.43 -4.88 -0.24
C GLN A 25 22.45 -3.98 -0.94
N ARG A 26 22.70 -4.21 -2.23
CA ARG A 26 23.55 -3.32 -3.05
C ARG A 26 23.00 -1.89 -3.14
N ASP A 27 21.69 -1.72 -3.05
CA ASP A 27 21.02 -0.40 -3.02
C ASP A 27 21.01 0.22 -1.61
N GLY A 28 21.60 -0.47 -0.61
CA GLY A 28 21.74 0.02 0.76
C GLY A 28 20.53 -0.26 1.67
N TYR A 29 19.65 -1.17 1.28
CA TYR A 29 18.53 -1.62 2.13
C TYR A 29 18.97 -2.76 3.05
N LYS A 30 18.39 -2.80 4.26
CA LYS A 30 18.49 -3.97 5.12
C LYS A 30 17.41 -4.97 4.76
N THR A 31 17.80 -6.18 4.38
CA THR A 31 16.86 -7.23 3.96
C THR A 31 16.71 -8.31 5.01
N PHE A 32 15.51 -8.85 5.09
CA PHE A 32 15.15 -10.04 5.83
C PHE A 32 14.43 -10.98 4.87
N THR A 33 14.54 -12.28 5.06
CA THR A 33 13.91 -13.27 4.19
C THR A 33 13.02 -14.20 5.00
N ALA A 34 11.93 -14.67 4.39
CA ALA A 34 11.06 -15.71 4.93
C ALA A 34 10.67 -16.66 3.80
N LYS A 35 10.59 -17.96 4.09
CA LYS A 35 10.34 -19.03 3.10
C LYS A 35 8.87 -19.45 3.02
N ASP A 36 8.04 -18.91 3.88
CA ASP A 36 6.60 -19.18 3.91
C ASP A 36 5.87 -18.09 4.69
N GLY A 37 4.53 -18.11 4.61
CA GLY A 37 3.70 -17.10 5.21
C GLY A 37 3.74 -17.06 6.74
N ILE A 38 3.98 -18.19 7.41
CA ILE A 38 4.04 -18.22 8.89
C ILE A 38 5.31 -17.51 9.36
N GLU A 39 6.45 -17.86 8.75
CA GLU A 39 7.72 -17.18 9.02
C GLU A 39 7.63 -15.69 8.70
N ALA A 40 6.95 -15.34 7.60
CA ALA A 40 6.76 -13.94 7.19
C ALA A 40 6.03 -13.11 8.24
N VAL A 41 4.92 -13.60 8.80
CA VAL A 41 4.17 -12.90 9.85
C VAL A 41 5.02 -12.73 11.11
N GLN A 42 5.74 -13.76 11.54
CA GLN A 42 6.63 -13.70 12.71
C GLN A 42 7.76 -12.69 12.50
N MET A 43 8.41 -12.76 11.33
CA MET A 43 9.51 -11.86 10.99
C MET A 43 9.04 -10.41 10.89
N ALA A 44 7.89 -10.17 10.28
CA ALA A 44 7.31 -8.83 10.18
C ALA A 44 6.99 -8.23 11.54
N ALA A 45 6.39 -9.00 12.45
CA ALA A 45 6.10 -8.54 13.81
C ALA A 45 7.38 -8.20 14.59
N LYS A 46 8.45 -9.01 14.44
CA LYS A 46 9.74 -8.83 15.12
C LYS A 46 10.53 -7.65 14.56
N GLU A 47 10.75 -7.63 13.27
CA GLU A 47 11.67 -6.69 12.61
C GLU A 47 11.02 -5.37 12.20
N ARG A 48 9.68 -5.33 12.08
CA ARG A 48 8.89 -4.15 11.68
C ARG A 48 9.43 -3.52 10.40
N PRO A 49 9.36 -4.25 9.27
CA PRO A 49 9.89 -3.77 8.00
C PRO A 49 9.13 -2.52 7.51
N ASP A 50 9.79 -1.72 6.68
CA ASP A 50 9.16 -0.58 6.01
C ASP A 50 8.39 -1.03 4.76
N LEU A 51 8.80 -2.17 4.15
CA LEU A 51 8.21 -2.76 2.95
C LEU A 51 8.31 -4.29 3.00
N VAL A 52 7.28 -4.97 2.51
CA VAL A 52 7.25 -6.43 2.31
C VAL A 52 7.07 -6.72 0.82
N LEU A 53 8.00 -7.49 0.25
CA LEU A 53 7.84 -8.15 -1.05
C LEU A 53 7.26 -9.52 -0.77
N LEU A 54 6.14 -9.86 -1.34
CA LEU A 54 5.33 -10.99 -0.90
C LEU A 54 4.87 -11.82 -2.10
N ASP A 55 5.40 -13.02 -2.22
CA ASP A 55 4.87 -13.97 -3.22
C ASP A 55 3.44 -14.38 -2.86
N ILE A 56 2.61 -14.53 -3.89
CA ILE A 56 1.21 -14.95 -3.72
C ILE A 56 1.14 -16.45 -3.49
N MET A 57 1.89 -17.21 -4.27
CA MET A 57 1.75 -18.67 -4.37
C MET A 57 2.76 -19.36 -3.46
N MET A 58 2.45 -19.48 -2.18
CA MET A 58 3.33 -20.16 -1.21
C MET A 58 2.59 -21.29 -0.50
N PRO A 59 3.30 -22.34 -0.07
CA PRO A 59 2.71 -23.42 0.71
C PRO A 59 2.30 -22.95 2.11
N ARG A 60 1.35 -23.64 2.72
CA ARG A 60 0.84 -23.43 4.09
C ARG A 60 -0.01 -22.18 4.27
N LEU A 61 0.55 -21.00 4.07
CA LEU A 61 -0.14 -19.72 4.19
C LEU A 61 0.21 -18.87 2.97
N ASP A 62 -0.79 -18.62 2.10
CA ASP A 62 -0.59 -17.85 0.87
C ASP A 62 -0.32 -16.36 1.14
N GLY A 63 0.19 -15.66 0.14
CA GLY A 63 0.54 -14.24 0.28
C GLY A 63 -0.65 -13.34 0.62
N PHE A 64 -1.85 -13.69 0.17
CA PHE A 64 -3.05 -12.93 0.51
C PHE A 64 -3.39 -13.04 1.99
N ALA A 65 -3.33 -14.24 2.54
CA ALA A 65 -3.57 -14.46 3.96
C ALA A 65 -2.47 -13.79 4.82
N VAL A 66 -1.21 -13.79 4.39
CA VAL A 66 -0.13 -13.02 5.04
C VAL A 66 -0.48 -11.53 5.06
N ALA A 67 -0.90 -10.96 3.92
CA ALA A 67 -1.26 -9.55 3.84
C ALA A 67 -2.42 -9.20 4.79
N GLU A 68 -3.44 -10.04 4.88
CA GLU A 68 -4.54 -9.89 5.85
C GLU A 68 -4.01 -9.85 7.28
N HIS A 69 -3.15 -10.79 7.67
CA HIS A 69 -2.54 -10.81 9.00
C HIS A 69 -1.73 -9.54 9.29
N LEU A 70 -0.92 -9.09 8.33
CA LEU A 70 -0.13 -7.86 8.47
C LEU A 70 -1.01 -6.62 8.64
N ARG A 71 -2.20 -6.57 8.03
CA ARG A 71 -3.16 -5.46 8.18
C ARG A 71 -3.89 -5.49 9.53
N LEU A 72 -4.04 -6.66 10.16
CA LEU A 72 -4.66 -6.81 11.47
C LEU A 72 -3.71 -6.44 12.62
N LEU A 73 -2.40 -6.69 12.47
CA LEU A 73 -1.41 -6.40 13.52
C LEU A 73 -1.10 -4.90 13.58
N HIS A 74 -1.16 -4.33 14.78
CA HIS A 74 -0.91 -2.91 15.02
C HIS A 74 0.45 -2.43 14.48
N GLU A 75 1.49 -3.25 14.63
CA GLU A 75 2.87 -2.94 14.30
C GLU A 75 3.14 -2.93 12.79
N THR A 76 2.34 -3.66 12.01
CA THR A 76 2.60 -3.89 10.58
C THR A 76 1.49 -3.39 9.67
N LYS A 77 0.36 -2.91 10.19
CA LYS A 77 -0.81 -2.49 9.39
C LYS A 77 -0.54 -1.41 8.35
N THR A 78 0.50 -0.59 8.54
CA THR A 78 0.91 0.47 7.62
C THR A 78 2.16 0.13 6.81
N VAL A 79 2.63 -1.13 6.88
CA VAL A 79 3.75 -1.60 6.08
C VAL A 79 3.39 -1.56 4.59
N LEU A 80 4.34 -1.18 3.74
CA LEU A 80 4.16 -1.29 2.30
C LEU A 80 4.13 -2.76 1.90
N ILE A 81 3.13 -3.15 1.11
CA ILE A 81 3.01 -4.52 0.58
C ILE A 81 3.07 -4.47 -0.94
N VAL A 82 4.06 -5.16 -1.50
CA VAL A 82 4.22 -5.37 -2.94
C VAL A 82 4.09 -6.86 -3.21
N PHE A 83 3.06 -7.25 -3.95
CA PHE A 83 2.92 -8.66 -4.33
C PHE A 83 3.83 -9.03 -5.49
N LEU A 84 4.42 -10.23 -5.39
CA LEU A 84 5.13 -10.89 -6.47
C LEU A 84 4.25 -12.02 -7.01
N THR A 85 4.14 -12.19 -8.32
CA THR A 85 3.23 -13.18 -8.89
C THR A 85 3.73 -13.72 -10.22
N ALA A 86 3.42 -14.99 -10.47
CA ALA A 86 3.67 -15.63 -11.76
C ALA A 86 2.57 -15.36 -12.80
N LYS A 87 1.41 -14.82 -12.39
CA LYS A 87 0.22 -14.67 -13.24
C LYS A 87 -0.29 -13.23 -13.29
N ASN A 88 -0.59 -12.78 -14.51
CA ASN A 88 -1.41 -11.61 -14.76
C ASN A 88 -2.88 -12.07 -14.90
N ASP A 89 -3.58 -12.29 -13.80
CA ASP A 89 -5.03 -12.41 -13.82
C ASP A 89 -5.67 -11.23 -13.06
N GLU A 90 -6.69 -10.66 -13.65
CA GLU A 90 -7.38 -9.47 -13.12
C GLU A 90 -7.97 -9.73 -11.72
N ASP A 91 -8.40 -10.96 -11.43
CA ASP A 91 -9.00 -11.31 -10.15
C ASP A 91 -7.97 -11.32 -9.02
N SER A 92 -6.77 -11.84 -9.25
CA SER A 92 -5.67 -11.80 -8.28
C SER A 92 -5.20 -10.38 -8.02
N GLU A 93 -5.13 -9.55 -9.06
CA GLU A 93 -4.77 -8.14 -8.93
C GLU A 93 -5.81 -7.37 -8.12
N LEU A 94 -7.10 -7.51 -8.44
CA LEU A 94 -8.20 -6.90 -7.68
C LEU A 94 -8.19 -7.35 -6.21
N ARG A 95 -7.92 -8.64 -5.95
CA ARG A 95 -7.80 -9.17 -4.60
C ARG A 95 -6.61 -8.55 -3.87
N ALA A 96 -5.44 -8.46 -4.51
CA ALA A 96 -4.25 -7.82 -3.93
C ALA A 96 -4.54 -6.38 -3.50
N PHE A 97 -5.11 -5.55 -4.38
CA PHE A 97 -5.46 -4.17 -4.05
C PHE A 97 -6.57 -4.09 -3.01
N SER A 98 -7.54 -5.02 -3.02
CA SER A 98 -8.55 -5.08 -1.98
C SER A 98 -7.98 -5.33 -0.59
N LEU A 99 -6.83 -5.97 -0.47
CA LEU A 99 -6.09 -6.18 0.78
C LEU A 99 -5.15 -5.02 1.13
N GLY A 100 -5.18 -3.94 0.34
CA GLY A 100 -4.35 -2.76 0.55
C GLY A 100 -2.92 -2.94 0.09
N ALA A 101 -2.71 -3.67 -1.04
CA ALA A 101 -1.44 -3.70 -1.73
C ALA A 101 -1.03 -2.30 -2.19
N ASP A 102 0.26 -2.02 -2.11
CA ASP A 102 0.84 -0.76 -2.57
C ASP A 102 1.33 -0.88 -4.02
N ASP A 103 1.64 -2.10 -4.46
CA ASP A 103 2.07 -2.42 -5.84
C ASP A 103 1.97 -3.94 -6.09
N TYR A 104 2.17 -4.30 -7.35
CA TYR A 104 2.05 -5.66 -7.87
C TYR A 104 3.09 -5.87 -8.97
N ILE A 105 3.94 -6.87 -8.84
CA ILE A 105 5.05 -7.13 -9.77
C ILE A 105 4.98 -8.56 -10.28
N THR A 106 4.98 -8.71 -11.62
CA THR A 106 4.97 -10.02 -12.25
C THR A 106 6.36 -10.64 -12.34
N LYS A 107 6.44 -11.94 -12.06
CA LYS A 107 7.62 -12.76 -12.35
C LYS A 107 7.70 -13.06 -13.88
N PRO A 108 8.87 -13.07 -14.52
CA PRO A 108 10.19 -12.95 -13.94
C PRO A 108 10.56 -11.53 -13.54
N ILE A 109 11.13 -11.39 -12.35
CA ILE A 109 11.45 -10.10 -11.73
C ILE A 109 12.64 -9.46 -12.43
N LYS A 110 12.44 -8.28 -13.01
CA LYS A 110 13.51 -7.48 -13.62
C LYS A 110 14.13 -6.57 -12.56
N PRO A 111 15.45 -6.70 -12.22
CA PRO A 111 16.06 -5.98 -11.10
C PRO A 111 15.88 -4.45 -11.17
N ARG A 112 16.12 -3.86 -12.34
CA ARG A 112 15.98 -2.40 -12.53
C ARG A 112 14.56 -1.91 -12.28
N LEU A 113 13.56 -2.67 -12.74
CA LEU A 113 12.15 -2.33 -12.55
C LEU A 113 11.76 -2.44 -11.07
N LEU A 114 12.13 -3.55 -10.40
CA LEU A 114 11.92 -3.74 -8.97
C LEU A 114 12.53 -2.58 -8.15
N GLN A 115 13.79 -2.25 -8.40
CA GLN A 115 14.49 -1.15 -7.73
C GLN A 115 13.78 0.20 -7.92
N THR A 116 13.35 0.49 -9.16
CA THR A 116 12.64 1.74 -9.49
C THR A 116 11.32 1.84 -8.72
N ARG A 117 10.52 0.77 -8.69
CA ARG A 117 9.23 0.72 -7.99
C ARG A 117 9.42 0.84 -6.47
N ILE A 118 10.35 0.09 -5.88
CA ILE A 118 10.67 0.18 -4.44
C ILE A 118 11.12 1.59 -4.07
N LYS A 119 12.01 2.21 -4.86
CA LYS A 119 12.46 3.59 -4.62
C LYS A 119 11.30 4.58 -4.66
N ALA A 120 10.39 4.45 -5.63
CA ALA A 120 9.22 5.31 -5.75
C ALA A 120 8.26 5.15 -4.55
N LEU A 121 7.98 3.91 -4.13
CA LEU A 121 7.13 3.61 -2.98
C LEU A 121 7.71 4.16 -1.67
N LEU A 122 9.00 3.93 -1.43
CA LEU A 122 9.68 4.39 -0.22
C LEU A 122 9.81 5.91 -0.19
N ARG A 123 10.11 6.54 -1.34
CA ARG A 123 10.15 8.01 -1.46
C ARG A 123 8.83 8.61 -1.04
N ARG A 124 7.71 8.16 -1.59
CA ARG A 124 6.37 8.63 -1.21
C ARG A 124 6.11 8.44 0.30
N LYS A 125 6.47 7.27 0.87
CA LYS A 125 6.32 7.01 2.30
C LYS A 125 7.05 8.04 3.16
N PHE A 126 8.23 8.49 2.75
CA PHE A 126 9.08 9.39 3.54
C PHE A 126 8.92 10.89 3.16
N GLU A 127 8.55 11.21 1.93
CA GLU A 127 8.34 12.61 1.51
C GLU A 127 7.00 13.18 2.01
N TRP A 128 5.96 12.36 2.08
CA TRP A 128 4.67 12.76 2.67
C TRP A 128 4.73 12.90 4.20
N SER A 129 5.79 12.41 4.84
CA SER A 129 6.05 12.61 6.27
C SER A 129 6.66 13.98 6.59
N ASN A 130 7.05 14.75 5.59
CA ASN A 130 7.72 16.04 5.76
C ASN A 130 6.78 17.24 5.53
N GLY A 131 5.67 17.27 6.25
CA GLY A 131 4.96 18.52 6.51
C GLY A 131 3.73 18.79 5.66
N THR A 132 2.60 18.53 6.23
CA THR A 132 1.40 19.37 6.14
C THR A 132 0.67 19.27 7.48
N GLU A 133 0.18 20.39 7.99
CA GLU A 133 -0.67 20.47 9.18
C GLU A 133 -1.85 19.48 9.04
N ALA A 134 -2.32 18.94 10.15
CA ALA A 134 -3.49 18.07 10.17
C ALA A 134 -4.67 18.75 9.47
N ILE A 135 -5.28 18.08 8.51
CA ILE A 135 -6.47 18.58 7.80
C ILE A 135 -7.69 18.23 8.67
N GLN A 136 -8.46 19.24 9.08
CA GLN A 136 -9.72 19.04 9.77
C GLN A 136 -10.88 19.43 8.85
N ILE A 137 -11.76 18.48 8.54
CA ILE A 137 -12.97 18.70 7.74
C ILE A 137 -14.15 18.05 8.45
N GLY A 138 -15.06 18.88 8.99
CA GLY A 138 -16.15 18.37 9.80
C GLY A 138 -15.65 17.55 10.99
N ASN A 139 -16.06 16.30 11.08
CA ASN A 139 -15.64 15.37 12.12
C ASN A 139 -14.43 14.50 11.73
N ILE A 140 -13.85 14.72 10.55
CA ILE A 140 -12.69 13.97 10.09
C ILE A 140 -11.42 14.81 10.27
N MET A 141 -10.44 14.23 10.96
CA MET A 141 -9.08 14.76 11.06
C MET A 141 -8.13 13.82 10.33
N ILE A 142 -7.30 14.37 9.44
CA ILE A 142 -6.27 13.65 8.70
C ILE A 142 -4.92 14.21 9.10
N ASP A 143 -4.16 13.45 9.86
CA ASP A 143 -2.81 13.80 10.26
C ASP A 143 -1.80 13.12 9.32
N HIS A 144 -1.15 13.93 8.50
CA HIS A 144 -0.19 13.45 7.49
C HIS A 144 1.13 12.98 8.12
N GLU A 145 1.53 13.58 9.24
CA GLU A 145 2.78 13.24 9.92
C GLU A 145 2.69 11.84 10.57
N SER A 146 1.64 11.60 11.33
CA SER A 146 1.42 10.31 11.98
C SER A 146 0.68 9.29 11.09
N ARG A 147 0.21 9.70 9.89
CA ARG A 147 -0.68 8.93 9.00
C ARG A 147 -1.94 8.44 9.70
N MET A 148 -2.45 9.23 10.61
CA MET A 148 -3.61 8.89 11.39
C MET A 148 -4.84 9.63 10.86
N VAL A 149 -5.95 8.91 10.79
CA VAL A 149 -7.26 9.50 10.54
C VAL A 149 -8.09 9.33 11.81
N LYS A 150 -8.80 10.39 12.19
CA LYS A 150 -9.83 10.31 13.23
C LYS A 150 -11.18 10.67 12.63
N VAL A 151 -12.22 10.00 13.11
CA VAL A 151 -13.62 10.34 12.83
C VAL A 151 -14.28 10.61 14.17
N GLY A 152 -14.52 11.87 14.48
CA GLY A 152 -14.80 12.27 15.85
C GLY A 152 -13.62 11.96 16.76
N GLU A 153 -13.86 11.22 17.85
CA GLU A 153 -12.81 10.78 18.79
C GLU A 153 -12.17 9.44 18.42
N GLU A 154 -12.73 8.71 17.45
CA GLU A 154 -12.27 7.39 17.08
C GLU A 154 -11.10 7.42 16.08
N LYS A 155 -10.04 6.66 16.37
CA LYS A 155 -8.92 6.46 15.45
C LYS A 155 -9.30 5.43 14.39
N VAL A 156 -9.18 5.81 13.14
CA VAL A 156 -9.46 4.96 11.98
C VAL A 156 -8.16 4.62 11.27
N PHE A 157 -7.95 3.34 11.04
CA PHE A 157 -6.75 2.87 10.34
C PHE A 157 -7.05 2.60 8.88
N LEU A 158 -6.34 3.33 8.03
CA LEU A 158 -6.37 3.16 6.59
C LEU A 158 -5.10 2.48 6.10
N ALA A 159 -5.24 1.57 5.13
CA ALA A 159 -4.10 1.12 4.36
C ALA A 159 -3.48 2.30 3.60
N ARG A 160 -2.25 2.18 3.15
CA ARG A 160 -1.53 3.31 2.55
C ARG A 160 -2.29 3.96 1.41
N LYS A 161 -2.73 3.18 0.41
CA LYS A 161 -3.47 3.71 -0.75
C LYS A 161 -4.82 4.31 -0.37
N GLU A 162 -5.49 3.76 0.64
CA GLU A 162 -6.70 4.33 1.21
C GLU A 162 -6.41 5.71 1.84
N PHE A 163 -5.32 5.82 2.60
CA PHE A 163 -4.91 7.08 3.20
C PHE A 163 -4.52 8.13 2.15
N GLU A 164 -3.70 7.74 1.16
CA GLU A 164 -3.28 8.62 0.06
C GLU A 164 -4.49 9.13 -0.74
N LEU A 165 -5.44 8.24 -1.06
CA LEU A 165 -6.66 8.59 -1.78
C LEU A 165 -7.58 9.51 -0.96
N LEU A 166 -7.80 9.20 0.31
CA LEU A 166 -8.56 10.08 1.20
C LEU A 166 -7.91 11.47 1.30
N SER A 167 -6.59 11.52 1.50
CA SER A 167 -5.82 12.75 1.59
C SER A 167 -5.89 13.58 0.32
N LEU A 168 -5.80 12.93 -0.86
CA LEU A 168 -5.96 13.60 -2.14
C LEU A 168 -7.33 14.25 -2.28
N LEU A 169 -8.39 13.51 -1.98
CA LEU A 169 -9.76 14.04 -2.08
C LEU A 169 -10.02 15.15 -1.05
N ALA A 170 -9.51 14.99 0.17
CA ALA A 170 -9.64 15.95 1.26
C ALA A 170 -8.76 17.21 1.08
N SER A 171 -7.73 17.17 0.23
CA SER A 171 -6.87 18.33 -0.04
C SER A 171 -7.62 19.50 -0.69
N ARG A 172 -8.72 19.23 -1.38
CA ARG A 172 -9.60 20.22 -2.02
C ARG A 172 -11.06 19.79 -1.90
N PRO A 173 -11.70 20.00 -0.74
CA PRO A 173 -13.10 19.63 -0.52
C PRO A 173 -14.02 20.26 -1.57
N GLY A 174 -14.99 19.49 -2.04
CA GLY A 174 -15.93 19.90 -3.09
C GLY A 174 -15.39 19.78 -4.52
N ARG A 175 -14.06 19.71 -4.74
CA ARG A 175 -13.47 19.47 -6.06
C ARG A 175 -13.73 18.03 -6.49
N VAL A 176 -14.14 17.85 -7.75
CA VAL A 176 -14.20 16.53 -8.38
C VAL A 176 -12.82 16.20 -8.94
N PHE A 177 -12.28 15.06 -8.52
CA PHE A 177 -11.05 14.49 -9.07
C PHE A 177 -11.43 13.44 -10.10
N PRO A 178 -11.07 13.63 -11.39
CA PRO A 178 -11.26 12.62 -12.42
C PRO A 178 -10.50 11.33 -12.13
N ARG A 179 -10.96 10.20 -12.67
CA ARG A 179 -10.37 8.89 -12.41
C ARG A 179 -8.93 8.80 -12.88
N ASP A 180 -8.61 9.36 -14.04
CA ASP A 180 -7.26 9.45 -14.59
C ASP A 180 -6.33 10.27 -13.69
N GLU A 181 -6.80 11.42 -13.19
CA GLU A 181 -6.03 12.24 -12.24
C GLU A 181 -5.75 11.47 -10.94
N ILE A 182 -6.76 10.77 -10.40
CA ILE A 182 -6.59 9.93 -9.22
C ILE A 182 -5.59 8.80 -9.49
N MET A 183 -5.71 8.15 -10.65
CA MET A 183 -4.83 7.06 -11.05
C MET A 183 -3.38 7.54 -11.11
N THR A 184 -3.13 8.61 -11.85
CA THR A 184 -1.79 9.21 -11.97
C THR A 184 -1.23 9.65 -10.60
N ALA A 185 -2.05 10.29 -9.77
CA ALA A 185 -1.61 10.80 -8.46
C ALA A 185 -1.27 9.69 -7.47
N ILE A 186 -2.01 8.56 -7.47
CA ILE A 186 -1.88 7.51 -6.47
C ILE A 186 -1.13 6.29 -7.00
N TRP A 187 -1.26 5.94 -8.28
CA TRP A 187 -0.67 4.75 -8.90
C TRP A 187 0.36 5.04 -10.00
N ASN A 188 0.62 6.33 -10.35
CA ASN A 188 1.65 6.75 -11.33
C ASN A 188 1.48 6.17 -12.74
N ASP A 189 0.28 6.18 -13.33
CA ASP A 189 0.01 5.65 -14.68
C ASP A 189 0.56 4.21 -14.86
N GLU A 190 0.49 3.39 -13.82
CA GLU A 190 0.85 1.98 -13.94
C GLU A 190 -0.13 1.33 -14.91
N GLU A 191 0.35 0.95 -16.10
CA GLU A 191 -0.43 0.33 -17.19
C GLU A 191 -1.20 -0.94 -16.75
N THR A 192 -0.87 -1.47 -15.57
CA THR A 192 -1.44 -2.71 -15.01
C THR A 192 -2.57 -2.47 -14.01
N VAL A 193 -2.88 -1.24 -13.63
CA VAL A 193 -3.91 -0.95 -12.61
C VAL A 193 -5.21 -0.52 -13.28
N GLY A 194 -6.23 -1.39 -13.25
CA GLY A 194 -7.53 -1.11 -13.88
C GLY A 194 -8.38 -0.08 -13.11
N ASP A 195 -9.30 0.58 -13.79
CA ASP A 195 -10.24 1.58 -13.25
C ASP A 195 -11.03 1.10 -12.01
N ARG A 196 -11.27 -0.21 -11.90
CA ARG A 196 -11.97 -0.84 -10.77
C ARG A 196 -11.20 -0.75 -9.45
N THR A 197 -9.88 -0.58 -9.51
CA THR A 197 -9.02 -0.46 -8.32
C THR A 197 -9.41 0.75 -7.47
N ILE A 198 -9.73 1.89 -8.08
CA ILE A 198 -10.18 3.08 -7.37
C ILE A 198 -11.48 2.79 -6.61
N ASP A 199 -12.43 2.11 -7.25
CA ASP A 199 -13.75 1.82 -6.67
C ASP A 199 -13.65 0.95 -5.42
N VAL A 200 -12.75 -0.04 -5.43
CA VAL A 200 -12.47 -0.92 -4.29
C VAL A 200 -11.94 -0.11 -3.09
N HIS A 201 -10.98 0.78 -3.34
CA HIS A 201 -10.42 1.63 -2.29
C HIS A 201 -11.45 2.64 -1.77
N ILE A 202 -12.21 3.30 -2.63
CA ILE A 202 -13.30 4.20 -2.24
C ILE A 202 -14.33 3.48 -1.35
N ARG A 203 -14.73 2.27 -1.72
CA ARG A 203 -15.65 1.48 -0.90
C ARG A 203 -15.10 1.24 0.50
N LYS A 204 -13.82 0.84 0.61
CA LYS A 204 -13.17 0.59 1.90
C LYS A 204 -13.02 1.85 2.74
N ILE A 205 -12.66 2.97 2.12
CA ILE A 205 -12.58 4.25 2.81
C ILE A 205 -13.96 4.62 3.36
N ARG A 206 -15.01 4.54 2.56
CA ARG A 206 -16.39 4.83 2.99
C ARG A 206 -16.82 4.00 4.19
N GLN A 207 -16.51 2.71 4.20
CA GLN A 207 -16.81 1.82 5.33
C GLN A 207 -16.12 2.26 6.63
N LYS A 208 -14.94 2.91 6.52
CA LYS A 208 -14.12 3.31 7.67
C LYS A 208 -14.36 4.74 8.12
N VAL A 209 -14.57 5.68 7.18
CA VAL A 209 -14.73 7.12 7.50
C VAL A 209 -16.17 7.64 7.35
N GLY A 210 -17.11 6.77 6.96
CA GLY A 210 -18.49 7.13 6.70
C GLY A 210 -18.80 7.31 5.21
N GLU A 211 -19.98 6.81 4.80
CA GLU A 211 -20.37 6.76 3.38
C GLU A 211 -20.69 8.13 2.77
N THR A 212 -21.01 9.11 3.60
CA THR A 212 -21.46 10.43 3.16
C THR A 212 -20.31 11.35 2.75
N ASN A 213 -19.09 11.11 3.27
CA ASN A 213 -17.95 12.01 3.12
C ASN A 213 -17.31 11.98 1.73
N ILE A 214 -17.51 10.90 0.98
CA ILE A 214 -17.00 10.78 -0.40
C ILE A 214 -18.15 10.56 -1.36
N LYS A 215 -18.34 11.47 -2.31
CA LYS A 215 -19.37 11.37 -3.34
C LYS A 215 -18.82 10.89 -4.67
N THR A 216 -19.57 10.02 -5.33
CA THR A 216 -19.30 9.60 -6.71
C THR A 216 -19.97 10.58 -7.66
N VAL A 217 -19.20 11.13 -8.60
CA VAL A 217 -19.73 11.89 -9.72
C VAL A 217 -19.72 10.96 -10.94
N LYS A 218 -20.91 10.44 -11.30
CA LYS A 218 -21.05 9.41 -12.36
C LYS A 218 -20.32 9.81 -13.65
N GLY A 219 -19.52 8.88 -14.18
CA GLY A 219 -18.78 9.06 -15.43
C GLY A 219 -17.58 10.00 -15.34
N ILE A 220 -17.28 10.59 -14.17
CA ILE A 220 -16.17 11.54 -14.00
C ILE A 220 -15.19 11.04 -12.95
N GLY A 221 -15.62 10.89 -11.70
CA GLY A 221 -14.70 10.54 -10.60
C GLY A 221 -15.31 10.70 -9.23
N TYR A 222 -14.52 11.20 -8.29
CA TYR A 222 -14.86 11.30 -6.88
C TYR A 222 -14.55 12.69 -6.31
N LYS A 223 -15.27 13.09 -5.26
CA LYS A 223 -14.99 14.28 -4.48
C LYS A 223 -15.17 14.02 -2.98
N PHE A 224 -14.45 14.74 -2.17
CA PHE A 224 -14.73 14.85 -0.75
C PHE A 224 -15.85 15.89 -0.56
N ASP A 225 -16.92 15.48 0.13
CA ASP A 225 -18.08 16.35 0.43
C ASP A 225 -17.94 16.78 1.90
N ALA A 226 -17.82 18.08 2.12
CA ALA A 226 -17.65 18.67 3.45
C ALA A 226 -19.00 19.06 4.06
#